data_eae687e580f2e029d8a14299e1baf9dc
#
_entry.id   eae687e580f2e029d8a14299e1baf9dc
#
_cell.length_a   1.000
_cell.length_b   1.000
_cell.length_c   1.000
_cell.angle_alpha   90.00
_cell.angle_beta   90.00
_cell.angle_gamma   90.00
#
_symmetry.space_group_name_H-M   'P 1'
#
loop_
_entity.id
_entity.type
_entity.pdbx_description
1 polymer ?
#
loop_
_entity_poly.entity_id
_entity_poly.type
_entity_poly.pdbx_seq_one_letter_code
_entity_poly.pdbx_strand_id
1 'polypeptide(L)'
;MDDPSFQRIRAQEFGLARRVMIVAAHPDDEVIGAGCLLRYLPRVRIIYATDGSPRDLSLASRSGFSTREKYAAARLDELECALALSGKSVKDSTFLDFTDQETMYHLPELCDRLAEEILKYQPDIVITHPYEGGHPDHDSIAFVTSRACGASTRRFEMTSYHENEGKLRTGVFLPNGEPGSIVRELTQQDRERKEEMFACFASQVSVLKNFPVVPELFRPAPVYDFAQAPHHGALHYENRPWGITGEHWRNLAAQCR
;
A
#
# COMPACT_ATOMS: atom_id res chain seq x y z
N MET A 1 22.95 -20.57 10.54
CA MET A 1 22.62 -21.25 9.27
C MET A 1 21.68 -20.29 8.55
N ASP A 2 22.22 -19.59 7.56
CA ASP A 2 21.42 -18.64 6.78
C ASP A 2 20.43 -19.44 5.93
N ASP A 3 19.14 -19.25 6.19
CA ASP A 3 18.08 -19.84 5.37
C ASP A 3 18.21 -19.27 3.95
N PRO A 4 18.44 -20.10 2.91
CA PRO A 4 18.60 -19.62 1.55
C PRO A 4 17.33 -18.97 0.96
N SER A 5 16.18 -19.03 1.65
CA SER A 5 14.93 -18.39 1.23
C SER A 5 14.90 -16.87 1.44
N PHE A 6 15.85 -16.28 2.19
CA PHE A 6 15.92 -14.86 2.45
C PHE A 6 17.02 -14.21 1.62
N GLN A 7 16.67 -13.67 0.46
CA GLN A 7 17.58 -12.76 -0.24
C GLN A 7 17.55 -11.40 0.48
N ARG A 8 18.65 -11.05 1.14
CA ARG A 8 18.86 -9.68 1.65
C ARG A 8 18.90 -8.72 0.46
N ILE A 9 17.82 -7.97 0.24
CA ILE A 9 17.97 -6.78 -0.60
C ILE A 9 18.86 -5.81 0.16
N ARG A 10 20.07 -5.66 -0.32
CA ARG A 10 20.81 -4.43 -0.08
C ARG A 10 20.06 -3.31 -0.78
N ALA A 11 20.01 -2.10 -0.20
CA ALA A 11 19.43 -0.91 -0.83
C ALA A 11 19.95 -0.72 -2.29
N GLN A 12 21.07 -1.31 -2.63
CA GLN A 12 21.67 -1.42 -3.96
C GLN A 12 20.82 -2.19 -5.00
N GLU A 13 19.89 -3.05 -4.62
CA GLU A 13 19.06 -3.78 -5.61
C GLU A 13 17.85 -2.99 -6.10
N PHE A 14 17.30 -2.08 -5.29
CA PHE A 14 16.40 -1.05 -5.78
C PHE A 14 17.17 0.09 -6.45
N GLY A 15 18.47 0.00 -6.45
CA GLY A 15 19.55 0.66 -7.19
C GLY A 15 19.47 2.18 -7.33
N LEU A 16 20.56 2.85 -7.01
CA LEU A 16 20.77 4.30 -7.11
C LEU A 16 20.42 4.94 -8.49
N ALA A 17 20.20 4.13 -9.52
CA ALA A 17 19.91 4.59 -10.88
C ALA A 17 18.50 4.26 -11.37
N ARG A 18 17.71 3.46 -10.65
CA ARG A 18 16.41 2.97 -11.11
C ARG A 18 15.28 3.89 -10.67
N ARG A 19 14.31 4.04 -11.56
CA ARG A 19 13.05 4.73 -11.26
C ARG A 19 12.13 3.76 -10.56
N VAL A 20 11.78 4.05 -9.32
CA VAL A 20 10.85 3.25 -8.53
C VAL A 20 9.53 3.99 -8.42
N MET A 21 8.43 3.28 -8.67
CA MET A 21 7.09 3.77 -8.38
C MET A 21 6.52 2.98 -7.21
N ILE A 22 5.96 3.67 -6.22
CA ILE A 22 5.19 3.05 -5.14
C ILE A 22 3.73 3.38 -5.40
N VAL A 23 2.86 2.36 -5.44
CA VAL A 23 1.41 2.54 -5.63
C VAL A 23 0.73 2.17 -4.33
N ALA A 24 0.27 3.17 -3.61
CA ALA A 24 -0.41 3.09 -2.33
C ALA A 24 -1.91 3.38 -2.50
N ALA A 25 -2.74 2.76 -1.71
CA ALA A 25 -4.17 3.06 -1.68
C ALA A 25 -4.42 4.38 -0.95
N HIS A 26 -3.80 4.56 0.22
CA HIS A 26 -4.04 5.68 1.12
C HIS A 26 -2.73 6.36 1.54
N PRO A 27 -2.78 7.64 1.94
CA PRO A 27 -1.68 8.31 2.63
C PRO A 27 -1.40 7.64 3.98
N ASP A 28 -0.29 6.94 4.13
CA ASP A 28 0.30 6.17 5.23
C ASP A 28 0.78 4.77 4.81
N ASP A 29 0.19 4.17 3.79
CA ASP A 29 0.53 2.82 3.32
C ASP A 29 2.00 2.69 2.93
N GLU A 30 2.54 3.71 2.24
CA GLU A 30 3.96 3.76 1.83
C GLU A 30 4.90 3.81 3.04
N VAL A 31 4.46 4.46 4.13
CA VAL A 31 5.24 4.50 5.37
C VAL A 31 5.14 3.16 6.10
N ILE A 32 3.96 2.54 6.12
CA ILE A 32 3.76 1.21 6.71
C ILE A 32 4.68 0.19 6.02
N GLY A 33 4.61 0.10 4.70
CA GLY A 33 5.26 -0.96 3.93
C GLY A 33 6.71 -0.69 3.51
N ALA A 34 7.08 0.59 3.30
CA ALA A 34 8.35 0.99 2.67
C ALA A 34 8.96 2.29 3.21
N GLY A 35 8.53 2.78 4.39
CA GLY A 35 8.92 4.08 4.93
C GLY A 35 10.43 4.27 5.05
N CYS A 36 11.15 3.25 5.53
CA CYS A 36 12.61 3.29 5.61
C CYS A 36 13.28 3.13 4.25
N LEU A 37 12.66 2.43 3.30
CA LEU A 37 13.17 2.30 1.95
C LEU A 37 13.16 3.64 1.22
N LEU A 38 12.15 4.49 1.42
CA LEU A 38 11.98 5.79 0.75
C LEU A 38 13.23 6.65 0.76
N ARG A 39 13.94 6.71 1.89
CA ARG A 39 15.18 7.49 2.03
C ARG A 39 16.26 7.08 1.04
N TYR A 40 16.28 5.81 0.65
CA TYR A 40 17.32 5.23 -0.20
C TYR A 40 16.94 5.20 -1.68
N LEU A 41 15.77 5.75 -2.03
CA LEU A 41 15.26 5.84 -3.39
C LEU A 41 15.46 7.27 -3.93
N PRO A 42 16.54 7.57 -4.68
CA PRO A 42 16.78 8.91 -5.20
C PRO A 42 15.77 9.31 -6.28
N ARG A 43 15.18 8.34 -6.97
CA ARG A 43 14.18 8.53 -8.01
C ARG A 43 12.95 7.70 -7.69
N VAL A 44 12.04 8.28 -6.91
CA VAL A 44 10.77 7.67 -6.57
C VAL A 44 9.61 8.55 -7.03
N ARG A 45 8.54 7.91 -7.49
CA ARG A 45 7.22 8.49 -7.67
C ARG A 45 6.25 7.69 -6.79
N ILE A 46 5.47 8.37 -5.97
CA ILE A 46 4.46 7.72 -5.15
C ILE A 46 3.09 8.05 -5.73
N ILE A 47 2.29 7.03 -5.97
CA ILE A 47 0.91 7.18 -6.44
C ILE A 47 -0.01 6.86 -5.27
N TYR A 48 -0.91 7.76 -4.92
CA TYR A 48 -1.99 7.52 -3.98
C TYR A 48 -3.30 7.43 -4.75
N ALA A 49 -4.00 6.30 -4.61
CA ALA A 49 -5.29 6.12 -5.28
C ALA A 49 -6.36 7.02 -4.67
N THR A 50 -6.35 7.18 -3.36
CA THR A 50 -7.34 7.94 -2.60
C THR A 50 -6.69 9.00 -1.71
N ASP A 51 -7.51 9.90 -1.19
CA ASP A 51 -7.11 10.87 -0.16
C ASP A 51 -7.19 10.27 1.27
N GLY A 52 -7.54 8.97 1.40
CA GLY A 52 -7.71 8.28 2.67
C GLY A 52 -8.86 8.81 3.53
N SER A 53 -9.85 9.42 2.91
CA SER A 53 -11.02 10.00 3.59
C SER A 53 -12.31 9.39 3.03
N PRO A 54 -12.91 8.40 3.73
CA PRO A 54 -14.15 7.77 3.27
C PRO A 54 -15.35 8.70 3.39
N ARG A 55 -16.43 8.40 2.68
CA ARG A 55 -17.70 9.18 2.81
C ARG A 55 -18.33 9.04 4.17
N ASP A 56 -18.15 7.90 4.82
CA ASP A 56 -18.55 7.73 6.20
C ASP A 56 -17.64 8.57 7.13
N LEU A 57 -18.24 9.53 7.79
CA LEU A 57 -17.53 10.45 8.67
C LEU A 57 -17.12 9.85 10.02
N SER A 58 -17.32 8.55 10.24
CA SER A 58 -17.03 7.92 11.54
C SER A 58 -15.56 8.05 11.94
N LEU A 59 -14.62 7.88 11.00
CA LEU A 59 -13.19 8.07 11.24
C LEU A 59 -12.85 9.55 11.40
N ALA A 60 -13.36 10.41 10.53
CA ALA A 60 -13.19 11.85 10.62
C ALA A 60 -13.65 12.39 11.98
N SER A 61 -14.85 12.01 12.41
CA SER A 61 -15.43 12.45 13.67
C SER A 61 -14.63 11.97 14.89
N ARG A 62 -14.15 10.72 14.89
CA ARG A 62 -13.28 10.18 15.94
C ARG A 62 -11.95 10.93 16.05
N SER A 63 -11.45 11.43 14.92
CA SER A 63 -10.22 12.24 14.84
C SER A 63 -10.50 13.74 15.05
N GLY A 64 -11.74 14.13 15.40
CA GLY A 64 -12.12 15.53 15.71
C GLY A 64 -12.46 16.38 14.50
N PHE A 65 -12.63 15.81 13.31
CA PHE A 65 -12.97 16.55 12.10
C PHE A 65 -14.47 16.50 11.82
N SER A 66 -15.03 17.67 11.45
CA SER A 66 -16.47 17.82 11.18
C SER A 66 -16.87 17.56 9.74
N THR A 67 -15.91 17.51 8.81
CA THR A 67 -16.17 17.24 7.39
C THR A 67 -15.06 16.36 6.80
N ARG A 68 -15.40 15.68 5.70
CA ARG A 68 -14.48 14.85 4.92
C ARG A 68 -13.29 15.66 4.40
N GLU A 69 -13.57 16.86 3.87
CA GLU A 69 -12.55 17.74 3.27
C GLU A 69 -11.50 18.19 4.31
N LYS A 70 -11.94 18.51 5.53
CA LYS A 70 -11.02 18.87 6.62
C LYS A 70 -10.17 17.68 7.04
N TYR A 71 -10.77 16.49 7.05
CA TYR A 71 -10.04 15.27 7.37
C TYR A 71 -9.02 14.93 6.28
N ALA A 72 -9.40 14.98 4.99
CA ALA A 72 -8.50 14.78 3.87
C ALA A 72 -7.34 15.78 3.86
N ALA A 73 -7.62 17.07 4.14
CA ALA A 73 -6.57 18.08 4.25
C ALA A 73 -5.58 17.76 5.39
N ALA A 74 -6.08 17.36 6.57
CA ALA A 74 -5.21 16.96 7.67
C ALA A 74 -4.35 15.75 7.32
N ARG A 75 -4.90 14.73 6.63
CA ARG A 75 -4.14 13.58 6.16
C ARG A 75 -3.03 13.97 5.17
N LEU A 76 -3.27 14.97 4.32
CA LEU A 76 -2.25 15.48 3.42
C LEU A 76 -1.11 16.18 4.16
N ASP A 77 -1.43 16.99 5.19
CA ASP A 77 -0.43 17.65 6.05
C ASP A 77 0.40 16.62 6.83
N GLU A 78 -0.26 15.58 7.36
CA GLU A 78 0.39 14.45 8.04
C GLU A 78 1.33 13.69 7.12
N LEU A 79 0.89 13.43 5.89
CA LEU A 79 1.71 12.80 4.85
C LEU A 79 2.95 13.64 4.52
N GLU A 80 2.81 14.95 4.32
CA GLU A 80 3.96 15.83 4.05
C GLU A 80 4.97 15.80 5.19
N CYS A 81 4.49 15.82 6.44
CA CYS A 81 5.33 15.65 7.63
C CYS A 81 6.12 14.33 7.56
N ALA A 82 5.45 13.20 7.29
CA ALA A 82 6.07 11.88 7.25
C ALA A 82 7.09 11.76 6.10
N LEU A 83 6.73 12.22 4.90
CA LEU A 83 7.61 12.18 3.73
C LEU A 83 8.87 13.02 3.94
N ALA A 84 8.77 14.19 4.59
CA ALA A 84 9.91 15.06 4.88
C ALA A 84 10.98 14.34 5.70
N LEU A 85 10.62 13.44 6.62
CA LEU A 85 11.55 12.64 7.43
C LEU A 85 12.38 11.65 6.58
N SER A 86 11.88 11.29 5.39
CA SER A 86 12.61 10.47 4.42
C SER A 86 13.35 11.29 3.36
N GLY A 87 13.27 12.62 3.41
CA GLY A 87 13.80 13.53 2.39
C GLY A 87 12.95 13.55 1.13
N LYS A 88 11.67 13.19 1.23
CA LYS A 88 10.66 13.25 0.17
C LYS A 88 9.62 14.32 0.50
N SER A 89 8.74 14.59 -0.47
CA SER A 89 7.63 15.51 -0.29
C SER A 89 6.44 15.09 -1.16
N VAL A 90 5.28 15.70 -0.95
CA VAL A 90 4.10 15.48 -1.81
C VAL A 90 4.35 15.84 -3.29
N LYS A 91 5.42 16.60 -3.61
CA LYS A 91 5.84 16.86 -5.00
C LYS A 91 6.40 15.62 -5.71
N ASP A 92 6.86 14.63 -4.93
CA ASP A 92 7.28 13.32 -5.44
C ASP A 92 6.09 12.38 -5.66
N SER A 93 4.87 12.86 -5.43
CA SER A 93 3.63 12.09 -5.45
C SER A 93 2.67 12.54 -6.54
N THR A 94 1.72 11.66 -6.87
CA THR A 94 0.53 11.94 -7.68
C THR A 94 -0.68 11.36 -6.96
N PHE A 95 -1.75 12.14 -6.84
CA PHE A 95 -3.02 11.70 -6.28
C PHE A 95 -4.00 11.40 -7.42
N LEU A 96 -4.63 10.25 -7.36
CA LEU A 96 -5.64 9.84 -8.33
C LEU A 96 -7.07 10.23 -7.89
N ASP A 97 -7.21 10.87 -6.75
CA ASP A 97 -8.42 11.52 -6.22
C ASP A 97 -9.67 10.63 -6.16
N PHE A 98 -9.52 9.33 -6.02
CA PHE A 98 -10.65 8.46 -5.71
C PHE A 98 -11.02 8.57 -4.24
N THR A 99 -12.27 8.28 -3.94
CA THR A 99 -12.74 8.24 -2.54
C THR A 99 -12.29 6.94 -1.88
N ASP A 100 -11.79 7.03 -0.65
CA ASP A 100 -11.45 5.87 0.19
C ASP A 100 -12.66 4.93 0.33
N GLN A 101 -12.41 3.61 0.22
CA GLN A 101 -13.37 2.50 0.17
C GLN A 101 -14.20 2.41 -1.13
N GLU A 102 -13.95 3.26 -2.13
CA GLU A 102 -14.75 3.29 -3.36
C GLU A 102 -13.97 2.89 -4.63
N THR A 103 -12.67 2.64 -4.56
CA THR A 103 -11.86 2.32 -5.75
C THR A 103 -12.38 1.11 -6.53
N MET A 104 -12.99 0.14 -5.84
CA MET A 104 -13.57 -1.05 -6.46
C MET A 104 -14.70 -0.74 -7.45
N TYR A 105 -15.40 0.39 -7.27
CA TYR A 105 -16.46 0.83 -8.18
C TYR A 105 -15.93 1.57 -9.43
N HIS A 106 -14.64 1.85 -9.46
CA HIS A 106 -13.97 2.66 -10.49
C HIS A 106 -12.76 1.94 -11.11
N LEU A 107 -12.69 0.60 -11.04
CA LEU A 107 -11.52 -0.17 -11.48
C LEU A 107 -11.05 0.15 -12.91
N PRO A 108 -11.93 0.30 -13.93
CA PRO A 108 -11.47 0.66 -15.27
C PRO A 108 -10.78 2.03 -15.31
N GLU A 109 -11.40 3.05 -14.73
CA GLU A 109 -10.83 4.41 -14.68
C GLU A 109 -9.52 4.44 -13.87
N LEU A 110 -9.50 3.76 -12.74
CA LEU A 110 -8.29 3.65 -11.91
C LEU A 110 -7.14 2.97 -12.66
N CYS A 111 -7.45 1.91 -13.44
CA CYS A 111 -6.48 1.23 -14.28
C CYS A 111 -5.91 2.17 -15.36
N ASP A 112 -6.77 2.91 -16.05
CA ASP A 112 -6.35 3.84 -17.10
C ASP A 112 -5.48 4.95 -16.53
N ARG A 113 -5.88 5.58 -15.43
CA ARG A 113 -5.11 6.65 -14.77
C ARG A 113 -3.75 6.14 -14.25
N LEU A 114 -3.71 4.94 -13.69
CA LEU A 114 -2.44 4.33 -13.27
C LEU A 114 -1.55 4.01 -14.47
N ALA A 115 -2.12 3.50 -15.57
CA ALA A 115 -1.37 3.21 -16.80
C ALA A 115 -0.76 4.49 -17.39
N GLU A 116 -1.49 5.61 -17.38
CA GLU A 116 -0.97 6.91 -17.80
C GLU A 116 0.24 7.36 -16.95
N GLU A 117 0.16 7.22 -15.63
CA GLU A 117 1.27 7.58 -14.73
C GLU A 117 2.48 6.65 -14.92
N ILE A 118 2.25 5.35 -15.15
CA ILE A 118 3.31 4.38 -15.48
C ILE A 118 3.97 4.76 -16.82
N LEU A 119 3.19 5.07 -17.84
CA LEU A 119 3.70 5.48 -19.14
C LEU A 119 4.51 6.79 -19.05
N LYS A 120 4.05 7.74 -18.26
CA LYS A 120 4.69 9.04 -18.03
C LYS A 120 6.01 8.91 -17.26
N TYR A 121 6.01 8.15 -16.17
CA TYR A 121 7.18 7.99 -15.31
C TYR A 121 8.14 6.89 -15.78
N GLN A 122 7.63 5.87 -16.49
CA GLN A 122 8.38 4.70 -16.98
C GLN A 122 9.22 4.03 -15.87
N PRO A 123 8.60 3.50 -14.81
CA PRO A 123 9.32 2.88 -13.71
C PRO A 123 9.99 1.57 -14.15
N ASP A 124 11.19 1.31 -13.64
CA ASP A 124 11.86 0.01 -13.75
C ASP A 124 11.28 -0.99 -12.74
N ILE A 125 10.81 -0.44 -11.60
CA ILE A 125 10.24 -1.21 -10.49
C ILE A 125 8.97 -0.51 -10.02
N VAL A 126 7.92 -1.30 -9.83
CA VAL A 126 6.69 -0.89 -9.13
C VAL A 126 6.56 -1.69 -7.85
N ILE A 127 6.35 -1.00 -6.72
CA ILE A 127 6.04 -1.59 -5.41
C ILE A 127 4.57 -1.29 -5.14
N THR A 128 3.79 -2.30 -4.76
CA THR A 128 2.35 -2.19 -4.61
C THR A 128 1.83 -3.00 -3.42
N HIS A 129 0.53 -2.96 -3.19
CA HIS A 129 -0.15 -3.83 -2.23
C HIS A 129 -0.24 -5.27 -2.73
N PRO A 130 -0.28 -6.26 -1.81
CA PRO A 130 -0.67 -7.63 -2.12
C PRO A 130 -2.20 -7.76 -2.22
N TYR A 131 -2.68 -8.77 -2.94
CA TYR A 131 -4.08 -9.20 -2.90
C TYR A 131 -4.29 -10.14 -1.71
N GLU A 132 -4.71 -9.59 -0.56
CA GLU A 132 -4.78 -10.33 0.70
C GLU A 132 -6.06 -10.08 1.51
N GLY A 133 -7.02 -9.31 0.98
CA GLY A 133 -8.32 -9.11 1.62
C GLY A 133 -8.27 -8.25 2.91
N GLY A 134 -7.25 -7.40 3.06
CA GLY A 134 -7.13 -6.48 4.18
C GLY A 134 -8.05 -5.28 4.03
N HIS A 135 -7.98 -4.60 2.89
CA HIS A 135 -8.80 -3.45 2.52
C HIS A 135 -9.24 -3.57 1.05
N PRO A 136 -10.48 -3.17 0.69
CA PRO A 136 -10.95 -3.29 -0.69
C PRO A 136 -10.13 -2.44 -1.67
N ASP A 137 -9.61 -1.29 -1.21
CA ASP A 137 -8.74 -0.44 -2.02
C ASP A 137 -7.36 -1.05 -2.22
N HIS A 138 -6.81 -1.77 -1.22
CA HIS A 138 -5.54 -2.50 -1.38
C HIS A 138 -5.69 -3.59 -2.45
N ASP A 139 -6.79 -4.36 -2.39
CA ASP A 139 -7.11 -5.39 -3.39
C ASP A 139 -7.29 -4.76 -4.78
N SER A 140 -7.94 -3.59 -4.86
CA SER A 140 -8.10 -2.83 -6.10
C SER A 140 -6.76 -2.38 -6.67
N ILE A 141 -5.85 -1.87 -5.83
CA ILE A 141 -4.51 -1.46 -6.25
C ILE A 141 -3.69 -2.67 -6.72
N ALA A 142 -3.74 -3.80 -6.03
CA ALA A 142 -3.09 -5.03 -6.49
C ALA A 142 -3.59 -5.45 -7.88
N PHE A 143 -4.91 -5.40 -8.08
CA PHE A 143 -5.57 -5.74 -9.34
C PHE A 143 -5.15 -4.79 -10.48
N VAL A 144 -5.34 -3.49 -10.32
CA VAL A 144 -5.07 -2.53 -11.41
C VAL A 144 -3.57 -2.43 -11.71
N THR A 145 -2.70 -2.56 -10.70
CA THR A 145 -1.25 -2.60 -10.93
C THR A 145 -0.84 -3.82 -11.74
N SER A 146 -1.51 -4.97 -11.52
CA SER A 146 -1.25 -6.18 -12.29
C SER A 146 -1.59 -6.03 -13.77
N ARG A 147 -2.54 -5.16 -14.10
CA ARG A 147 -3.02 -4.91 -15.48
C ARG A 147 -2.29 -3.76 -16.15
N ALA A 148 -2.01 -2.69 -15.40
CA ALA A 148 -1.40 -1.49 -15.94
C ALA A 148 0.11 -1.66 -16.21
N CYS A 149 0.79 -2.55 -15.49
CA CYS A 149 2.21 -2.80 -15.69
C CYS A 149 2.48 -3.71 -16.89
N GLY A 150 3.32 -3.25 -17.81
CA GLY A 150 3.84 -4.08 -18.89
C GLY A 150 4.80 -5.17 -18.41
N ALA A 151 5.07 -6.17 -19.27
CA ALA A 151 5.92 -7.32 -18.93
C ALA A 151 7.38 -6.95 -18.59
N SER A 152 7.86 -5.79 -19.02
CA SER A 152 9.22 -5.30 -18.72
C SER A 152 9.35 -4.65 -17.34
N THR A 153 8.25 -4.29 -16.69
CA THR A 153 8.24 -3.65 -15.38
C THR A 153 8.27 -4.71 -14.27
N ARG A 154 9.30 -4.69 -13.44
CA ARG A 154 9.39 -5.58 -12.29
C ARG A 154 8.41 -5.12 -11.21
N ARG A 155 7.53 -6.01 -10.79
CA ARG A 155 6.55 -5.73 -9.73
C ARG A 155 6.96 -6.41 -8.44
N PHE A 156 6.87 -5.66 -7.35
CA PHE A 156 7.03 -6.14 -5.99
C PHE A 156 5.82 -5.74 -5.16
N GLU A 157 5.59 -6.49 -4.11
CA GLU A 157 4.62 -6.16 -3.09
C GLU A 157 5.33 -5.78 -1.80
N MET A 158 4.76 -4.83 -1.07
CA MET A 158 5.10 -4.49 0.30
C MET A 158 4.03 -5.02 1.24
N THR A 159 4.43 -5.37 2.48
CA THR A 159 3.45 -5.84 3.48
C THR A 159 2.51 -4.73 3.91
N SER A 160 1.27 -5.12 4.17
CA SER A 160 0.24 -4.29 4.78
C SER A 160 -0.43 -5.08 5.92
N TYR A 161 -1.70 -5.42 5.79
CA TYR A 161 -2.44 -6.22 6.75
C TYR A 161 -3.49 -7.09 6.07
N HIS A 162 -3.83 -8.18 6.73
CA HIS A 162 -4.89 -9.10 6.33
C HIS A 162 -5.46 -9.83 7.55
N GLU A 163 -6.53 -10.55 7.37
CA GLU A 163 -7.04 -11.46 8.37
C GLU A 163 -6.58 -12.89 8.07
N ASN A 164 -6.11 -13.59 9.07
CA ASN A 164 -5.81 -15.01 8.95
C ASN A 164 -6.28 -15.73 10.22
N GLU A 165 -7.11 -16.75 10.04
CA GLU A 165 -7.71 -17.53 11.14
C GLU A 165 -8.43 -16.65 12.19
N GLY A 166 -9.18 -15.65 11.73
CA GLY A 166 -9.93 -14.71 12.58
C GLY A 166 -9.05 -13.72 13.34
N LYS A 167 -7.79 -13.55 12.96
CA LYS A 167 -6.86 -12.61 13.59
C LYS A 167 -6.26 -11.65 12.59
N LEU A 168 -6.24 -10.37 12.96
CA LEU A 168 -5.51 -9.36 12.20
C LEU A 168 -4.01 -9.68 12.22
N ARG A 169 -3.40 -9.73 11.05
CA ARG A 169 -1.97 -9.85 10.82
C ARG A 169 -1.47 -8.60 10.12
N THR A 170 -0.38 -8.03 10.61
CA THR A 170 0.24 -6.82 10.08
C THR A 170 1.72 -7.04 9.84
N GLY A 171 2.28 -6.43 8.79
CA GLY A 171 3.72 -6.50 8.50
C GLY A 171 4.22 -7.88 8.04
N VAL A 172 3.32 -8.79 7.68
CA VAL A 172 3.62 -10.12 7.14
C VAL A 172 2.72 -10.41 5.95
N PHE A 173 3.20 -11.23 5.02
CA PHE A 173 2.40 -11.70 3.89
C PHE A 173 1.59 -12.95 4.25
N LEU A 174 0.47 -13.15 3.55
CA LEU A 174 -0.17 -14.46 3.48
C LEU A 174 0.81 -15.48 2.87
N PRO A 175 0.90 -16.70 3.44
CA PRO A 175 1.63 -17.79 2.82
C PRO A 175 1.02 -18.12 1.45
N ASN A 176 1.78 -17.99 0.38
CA ASN A 176 1.34 -18.28 -0.98
C ASN A 176 2.13 -19.41 -1.65
N GLY A 177 2.97 -20.11 -0.86
CA GLY A 177 3.82 -21.18 -1.38
C GLY A 177 5.02 -20.72 -2.22
N GLU A 178 5.13 -19.44 -2.51
CA GLU A 178 6.25 -18.89 -3.28
C GLU A 178 7.45 -18.60 -2.34
N PRO A 179 8.66 -19.02 -2.72
CA PRO A 179 9.86 -18.72 -1.96
C PRO A 179 10.25 -17.25 -2.11
N GLY A 180 10.67 -16.61 -1.02
CA GLY A 180 11.54 -15.43 -1.12
C GLY A 180 10.87 -14.10 -0.83
N SER A 181 10.41 -13.90 0.41
CA SER A 181 10.30 -12.53 0.92
C SER A 181 11.69 -11.93 1.05
N ILE A 182 11.81 -10.71 0.61
CA ILE A 182 13.00 -9.90 0.70
C ILE A 182 12.89 -9.11 1.97
N VAL A 183 13.83 -9.30 2.89
CA VAL A 183 13.83 -8.64 4.20
C VAL A 183 14.79 -7.46 4.15
N ARG A 184 14.26 -6.28 4.40
CA ARG A 184 15.05 -5.11 4.71
C ARG A 184 15.15 -4.97 6.22
N GLU A 185 16.26 -5.41 6.79
CA GLU A 185 16.57 -5.18 8.19
C GLU A 185 16.71 -3.68 8.47
N LEU A 186 16.12 -3.24 9.57
CA LEU A 186 16.15 -1.84 9.99
C LEU A 186 17.27 -1.65 11.01
N THR A 187 18.13 -0.66 10.77
CA THR A 187 19.05 -0.14 11.79
C THR A 187 18.24 0.52 12.92
N GLN A 188 18.90 0.79 14.05
CA GLN A 188 18.28 1.54 15.14
C GLN A 188 17.77 2.92 14.64
N GLN A 189 18.57 3.60 13.83
CA GLN A 189 18.20 4.90 13.25
C GLN A 189 17.00 4.78 12.28
N ASP A 190 16.91 3.68 11.50
CA ASP A 190 15.75 3.45 10.63
C ASP A 190 14.48 3.24 11.46
N ARG A 191 14.57 2.50 12.58
CA ARG A 191 13.42 2.26 13.49
C ARG A 191 12.93 3.57 14.10
N GLU A 192 13.82 4.34 14.70
CA GLU A 192 13.50 5.65 15.30
C GLU A 192 12.81 6.56 14.28
N ARG A 193 13.36 6.63 13.06
CA ARG A 193 12.76 7.44 11.99
C ARG A 193 11.38 6.94 11.59
N LYS A 194 11.17 5.63 11.47
CA LYS A 194 9.85 5.08 11.13
C LYS A 194 8.83 5.34 12.22
N GLU A 195 9.24 5.29 13.49
CA GLU A 195 8.41 5.70 14.63
C GLU A 195 8.04 7.19 14.54
N GLU A 196 9.00 8.05 14.20
CA GLU A 196 8.73 9.48 13.96
C GLU A 196 7.78 9.68 12.78
N MET A 197 7.93 8.93 11.67
CA MET A 197 7.02 8.99 10.54
C MET A 197 5.60 8.55 10.93
N PHE A 198 5.45 7.49 11.72
CA PHE A 198 4.14 7.07 12.25
C PHE A 198 3.52 8.15 13.15
N ALA A 199 4.34 8.84 13.95
CA ALA A 199 3.86 9.91 14.83
C ALA A 199 3.35 11.14 14.07
N CYS A 200 3.73 11.34 12.80
CA CYS A 200 3.17 12.39 11.95
C CYS A 200 1.67 12.19 11.67
N PHE A 201 1.19 10.94 11.65
CA PHE A 201 -0.20 10.61 11.34
C PHE A 201 -1.10 10.62 12.59
N ALA A 202 -1.30 11.79 13.18
CA ALA A 202 -2.09 11.97 14.39
C ALA A 202 -3.55 11.48 14.22
N SER A 203 -4.12 11.66 13.03
CA SER A 203 -5.46 11.18 12.71
C SER A 203 -5.56 9.66 12.59
N GLN A 204 -4.43 8.96 12.39
CA GLN A 204 -4.34 7.52 12.15
C GLN A 204 -3.77 6.72 13.34
N VAL A 205 -3.56 7.32 14.49
CA VAL A 205 -2.98 6.66 15.69
C VAL A 205 -3.71 5.36 16.03
N SER A 206 -5.04 5.35 15.90
CA SER A 206 -5.86 4.15 16.20
C SER A 206 -5.63 3.00 15.23
N VAL A 207 -5.18 3.29 14.02
CA VAL A 207 -4.83 2.31 12.96
C VAL A 207 -3.37 1.90 13.12
N LEU A 208 -2.47 2.87 13.11
CA LEU A 208 -1.01 2.64 13.08
C LEU A 208 -0.45 1.94 14.32
N LYS A 209 -1.10 2.07 15.49
CA LYS A 209 -0.72 1.31 16.69
C LYS A 209 -0.72 -0.22 16.49
N ASN A 210 -1.42 -0.73 15.46
CA ASN A 210 -1.46 -2.15 15.14
C ASN A 210 -0.30 -2.58 14.25
N PHE A 211 0.50 -1.63 13.74
CA PHE A 211 1.62 -1.91 12.86
C PHE A 211 2.94 -1.80 13.62
N PRO A 212 3.64 -2.92 13.82
CA PRO A 212 4.93 -2.89 14.48
C PRO A 212 5.98 -2.23 13.57
N VAL A 213 6.95 -1.54 14.20
CA VAL A 213 8.16 -1.09 13.51
C VAL A 213 9.11 -2.28 13.39
N VAL A 214 8.86 -3.10 12.39
CA VAL A 214 9.60 -4.34 12.09
C VAL A 214 10.38 -4.19 10.79
N PRO A 215 11.23 -5.16 10.44
CA PRO A 215 11.82 -5.21 9.10
C PRO A 215 10.79 -5.01 8.00
N GLU A 216 11.15 -4.25 6.98
CA GLU A 216 10.30 -4.09 5.81
C GLU A 216 10.43 -5.32 4.93
N LEU A 217 9.29 -5.92 4.59
CA LEU A 217 9.23 -7.12 3.78
C LEU A 217 8.69 -6.78 2.38
N PHE A 218 9.38 -7.33 1.38
CA PHE A 218 8.95 -7.23 0.00
C PHE A 218 8.98 -8.62 -0.63
N ARG A 219 8.15 -8.86 -1.62
CA ARG A 219 8.23 -10.06 -2.46
C ARG A 219 7.98 -9.71 -3.92
N PRO A 220 8.52 -10.46 -4.90
CA PRO A 220 8.03 -10.38 -6.28
C PRO A 220 6.51 -10.56 -6.29
N ALA A 221 5.78 -9.70 -7.00
CA ALA A 221 4.33 -9.81 -7.07
C ALA A 221 3.97 -11.12 -7.81
N PRO A 222 3.22 -12.02 -7.17
CA PRO A 222 2.79 -13.26 -7.82
C PRO A 222 1.76 -12.99 -8.92
N VAL A 223 1.44 -14.02 -9.69
CA VAL A 223 0.30 -13.99 -10.61
C VAL A 223 -0.93 -14.43 -9.82
N TYR A 224 -1.84 -13.50 -9.59
CA TYR A 224 -3.09 -13.78 -8.89
C TYR A 224 -4.21 -14.20 -9.84
N ASP A 225 -5.04 -15.15 -9.40
CA ASP A 225 -6.37 -15.34 -9.94
C ASP A 225 -7.36 -14.50 -9.12
N PHE A 226 -7.64 -13.29 -9.58
CA PHE A 226 -8.57 -12.37 -8.93
C PHE A 226 -10.05 -12.81 -8.97
N ALA A 227 -10.37 -13.91 -9.65
CA ALA A 227 -11.68 -14.54 -9.56
C ALA A 227 -11.83 -15.38 -8.29
N GLN A 228 -10.73 -15.75 -7.66
CA GLN A 228 -10.70 -16.50 -6.41
C GLN A 228 -10.50 -15.58 -5.21
N ALA A 229 -11.00 -16.00 -4.04
CA ALA A 229 -10.69 -15.31 -2.79
C ALA A 229 -9.18 -15.43 -2.48
N PRO A 230 -8.56 -14.39 -1.90
CA PRO A 230 -7.13 -14.42 -1.61
C PRO A 230 -6.75 -15.49 -0.57
N HIS A 231 -7.69 -15.88 0.28
CA HIS A 231 -7.53 -16.94 1.28
C HIS A 231 -8.88 -17.51 1.70
N HIS A 232 -8.86 -18.61 2.44
CA HIS A 232 -10.06 -19.17 3.07
C HIS A 232 -10.48 -18.35 4.29
N GLY A 233 -11.81 -18.24 4.51
CA GLY A 233 -12.40 -17.49 5.61
C GLY A 233 -12.81 -16.07 5.21
N ALA A 234 -13.30 -15.32 6.20
CA ALA A 234 -13.74 -13.95 5.99
C ALA A 234 -12.56 -13.01 5.71
N LEU A 235 -12.72 -12.09 4.78
CA LEU A 235 -11.75 -11.05 4.54
C LEU A 235 -11.88 -9.97 5.63
N HIS A 236 -10.79 -9.25 5.92
CA HIS A 236 -10.79 -8.28 7.02
C HIS A 236 -11.88 -7.22 6.85
N TYR A 237 -12.07 -6.71 5.64
CA TYR A 237 -13.08 -5.68 5.36
C TYR A 237 -14.51 -6.20 5.43
N GLU A 238 -14.75 -7.52 5.34
CA GLU A 238 -16.09 -8.12 5.52
C GLU A 238 -16.54 -8.05 6.98
N ASN A 239 -15.59 -7.98 7.92
CA ASN A 239 -15.83 -7.81 9.34
C ASN A 239 -15.98 -6.32 9.75
N ARG A 240 -16.02 -5.41 8.77
CA ARG A 240 -16.19 -3.97 8.99
C ARG A 240 -17.61 -3.52 8.62
N PRO A 241 -18.11 -2.44 9.23
CA PRO A 241 -19.43 -1.90 8.92
C PRO A 241 -19.49 -1.16 7.57
N TRP A 242 -18.70 -1.61 6.58
CA TRP A 242 -18.59 -0.95 5.27
C TRP A 242 -19.55 -1.52 4.23
N GLY A 243 -20.17 -2.68 4.54
CA GLY A 243 -21.10 -3.34 3.60
C GLY A 243 -20.42 -3.93 2.35
N ILE A 244 -19.08 -4.09 2.39
CA ILE A 244 -18.27 -4.61 1.28
C ILE A 244 -17.99 -6.08 1.54
N THR A 245 -18.17 -6.93 0.51
CA THR A 245 -17.80 -8.34 0.54
C THR A 245 -16.79 -8.65 -0.55
N GLY A 246 -15.94 -9.65 -0.32
CA GLY A 246 -14.97 -10.11 -1.31
C GLY A 246 -15.64 -10.67 -2.56
N GLU A 247 -16.81 -11.27 -2.45
CA GLU A 247 -17.59 -11.70 -3.60
C GLU A 247 -18.03 -10.50 -4.46
N HIS A 248 -18.56 -9.45 -3.83
CA HIS A 248 -18.93 -8.23 -4.55
C HIS A 248 -17.72 -7.59 -5.24
N TRP A 249 -16.60 -7.48 -4.53
CA TRP A 249 -15.35 -6.96 -5.10
C TRP A 249 -14.91 -7.78 -6.33
N ARG A 250 -14.87 -9.13 -6.23
CA ARG A 250 -14.49 -10.01 -7.34
C ARG A 250 -15.45 -9.90 -8.54
N ASN A 251 -16.73 -9.73 -8.29
CA ASN A 251 -17.71 -9.53 -9.37
C ASN A 251 -17.45 -8.24 -10.14
N LEU A 252 -17.04 -7.15 -9.46
CA LEU A 252 -16.67 -5.90 -10.12
C LEU A 252 -15.35 -6.05 -10.87
N ALA A 253 -14.34 -6.71 -10.28
CA ALA A 253 -13.07 -6.98 -10.94
C ALA A 253 -13.22 -7.83 -12.21
N ALA A 254 -14.14 -8.81 -12.21
CA ALA A 254 -14.44 -9.65 -13.39
C ALA A 254 -15.07 -8.86 -14.55
N GLN A 255 -15.75 -7.74 -14.27
CA GLN A 255 -16.35 -6.87 -15.28
C GLN A 255 -15.33 -5.86 -15.87
N CYS A 256 -14.21 -5.64 -15.22
CA CYS A 256 -13.12 -4.78 -15.68
C CYS A 256 -12.33 -5.53 -16.76
N ARG A 257 -12.57 -5.21 -18.03
CA ARG A 257 -11.92 -5.81 -19.20
C ARG A 257 -10.71 -5.01 -19.65
#